data_b4a379087c6a468b3507e9efe4dd37ef
#
_entry.id   b4a379087c6a468b3507e9efe4dd37ef
#
_cell.length_a   1.000
_cell.length_b   1.000
_cell.length_c   1.000
_cell.angle_alpha   90.00
_cell.angle_beta   90.00
_cell.angle_gamma   90.00
#
_symmetry.space_group_name_H-M   'P 1'
#
loop_
_entity.id
_entity.type
_entity.pdbx_description
1 polymer ?
#
loop_
_entity_poly.entity_id
_entity_poly.type
_entity_poly.pdbx_seq_one_letter_code
_entity_poly.pdbx_strand_id
1 'polypeptide(L)'
;MRDRPHRIPRAPRLEWPGGIVPEWAKPQGGQGARKGRGGKGARGKEAGKRERLQKVMAQSGHGSRRNIEILIAQGHVTVNGHVAKLGDLVGPGDRVKLDGKLISLRFGTQLPRVLLYHKPEGEICTRDDPENRPTVFAKLPKVNNARWVSIGRLDFNTSGLLIFTTSGELANHLMHPRYEVEREYAVRLMGILTPEQVQLLTQEGVEIEGEKCRFDRLVDKGGEGSNHWYHVVLKEGKNREVRRLFEAVGLMEIGRAHV
;
A
#
# COMPACT_ATOMS: atom_id res chain seq x y z
N MET A 1 -13.63 10.16 40.74
CA MET A 1 -12.67 9.16 40.23
C MET A 1 -12.45 9.44 38.77
N ARG A 2 -11.23 9.86 38.36
CA ARG A 2 -10.94 10.15 36.94
C ARG A 2 -10.29 8.90 36.38
N ASP A 3 -10.95 8.25 35.41
CA ASP A 3 -10.42 7.11 34.68
C ASP A 3 -9.12 7.50 33.95
N ARG A 4 -8.05 6.76 34.22
CA ARG A 4 -6.78 6.87 33.48
C ARG A 4 -6.93 6.14 32.15
N PRO A 5 -6.51 6.76 31.02
CA PRO A 5 -6.56 6.08 29.74
C PRO A 5 -5.63 4.85 29.75
N HIS A 6 -6.18 3.71 29.33
CA HIS A 6 -5.43 2.47 29.13
C HIS A 6 -4.20 2.73 28.23
N ARG A 7 -3.00 2.46 28.77
CA ARG A 7 -1.76 2.43 27.98
C ARG A 7 -1.85 1.23 27.03
N ILE A 8 -1.88 1.53 25.74
CA ILE A 8 -1.69 0.51 24.68
C ILE A 8 -0.29 -0.09 24.89
N PRO A 9 -0.13 -1.42 24.97
CA PRO A 9 1.17 -2.06 25.08
C PRO A 9 2.03 -1.67 23.85
N ARG A 10 3.33 -1.41 24.08
CA ARG A 10 4.26 -1.23 22.97
C ARG A 10 4.29 -2.53 22.16
N ALA A 11 4.05 -2.43 20.85
CA ALA A 11 4.20 -3.55 19.94
C ALA A 11 5.60 -4.19 20.12
N PRO A 12 5.69 -5.54 20.13
CA PRO A 12 6.97 -6.22 20.19
C PRO A 12 7.86 -5.78 19.02
N ARG A 13 9.17 -5.70 19.26
CA ARG A 13 10.14 -5.48 18.17
C ARG A 13 9.99 -6.65 17.19
N LEU A 14 9.72 -6.33 15.95
CA LEU A 14 9.73 -7.31 14.86
C LEU A 14 11.16 -7.86 14.74
N GLU A 15 11.35 -9.09 15.20
CA GLU A 15 12.55 -9.86 14.89
C GLU A 15 12.32 -10.51 13.51
N TRP A 16 13.20 -10.23 12.60
CA TRP A 16 13.12 -10.80 11.26
C TRP A 16 13.46 -12.29 11.31
N PRO A 17 12.68 -13.18 10.66
CA PRO A 17 13.01 -14.60 10.57
C PRO A 17 14.40 -14.77 9.97
N GLY A 18 15.29 -15.48 10.70
CA GLY A 18 16.69 -15.68 10.31
C GLY A 18 17.63 -14.50 10.56
N GLY A 19 17.22 -13.44 11.27
CA GLY A 19 18.10 -12.31 11.64
C GLY A 19 18.56 -11.43 10.46
N ILE A 20 18.10 -11.70 9.24
CA ILE A 20 18.49 -10.95 8.04
C ILE A 20 17.53 -9.79 7.81
N VAL A 21 18.01 -8.57 8.11
CA VAL A 21 17.27 -7.34 7.81
C VAL A 21 17.39 -7.06 6.30
N PRO A 22 16.29 -7.01 5.55
CA PRO A 22 16.35 -6.69 4.12
C PRO A 22 17.00 -5.34 3.86
N GLU A 23 17.67 -5.19 2.71
CA GLU A 23 18.43 -3.98 2.34
C GLU A 23 17.58 -2.69 2.43
N TRP A 24 16.30 -2.75 2.04
CA TRP A 24 15.35 -1.64 2.11
C TRP A 24 14.93 -1.25 3.54
N ALA A 25 15.12 -2.13 4.53
CA ALA A 25 14.78 -1.91 5.94
C ALA A 25 16.01 -1.52 6.78
N LYS A 26 17.21 -1.58 6.21
CA LYS A 26 18.43 -1.14 6.88
C LYS A 26 18.47 0.40 6.97
N PRO A 27 18.79 0.98 8.13
CA PRO A 27 19.04 2.41 8.21
C PRO A 27 20.24 2.72 7.30
N GLN A 28 20.04 3.62 6.35
CA GLN A 28 21.14 4.10 5.49
C GLN A 28 22.19 4.75 6.37
N GLY A 29 23.35 4.10 6.50
CA GLY A 29 24.39 4.40 7.48
C GLY A 29 24.96 5.81 7.35
N GLY A 30 24.84 6.57 8.41
CA GLY A 30 25.70 7.70 8.65
C GLY A 30 27.08 7.20 9.05
N GLN A 31 28.09 7.43 8.21
CA GLN A 31 29.48 7.14 8.53
C GLN A 31 29.92 8.02 9.70
N GLY A 32 30.55 7.38 10.67
CA GLY A 32 30.99 7.99 11.92
C GLY A 32 31.96 9.17 11.73
N ALA A 33 31.60 10.31 12.26
CA ALA A 33 32.45 11.48 12.32
C ALA A 33 33.40 11.40 13.52
N ARG A 34 34.69 11.33 13.24
CA ARG A 34 35.78 11.55 14.21
C ARG A 34 35.74 12.99 14.73
N LYS A 35 35.87 13.14 16.05
CA LYS A 35 36.03 14.44 16.74
C LYS A 35 37.27 15.19 16.23
N GLY A 36 37.05 16.38 15.65
CA GLY A 36 38.05 17.39 15.42
C GLY A 36 37.58 18.70 16.04
N ARG A 37 38.42 19.27 16.92
CA ARG A 37 38.22 20.57 17.57
C ARG A 37 38.46 21.72 16.61
N GLY A 38 37.64 22.76 16.69
CA GLY A 38 38.02 24.15 16.41
C GLY A 38 37.64 24.69 15.04
N GLY A 39 36.72 25.68 15.00
CA GLY A 39 36.47 26.52 13.83
C GLY A 39 35.07 27.14 13.85
N LYS A 40 34.96 28.39 14.36
CA LYS A 40 33.79 29.26 14.11
C LYS A 40 33.77 29.58 12.61
N GLY A 41 32.75 29.11 11.87
CA GLY A 41 32.61 29.49 10.50
C GLY A 41 31.35 28.85 9.92
N ALA A 42 30.42 29.68 9.48
CA ALA A 42 29.35 29.45 8.55
C ALA A 42 28.61 28.09 8.68
N ARG A 43 27.38 28.11 9.19
CA ARG A 43 26.39 27.04 9.03
C ARG A 43 26.14 26.81 7.51
N GLY A 44 26.96 25.98 6.89
CA GLY A 44 26.67 25.36 5.61
C GLY A 44 25.40 24.55 5.80
N LYS A 45 24.30 24.97 5.15
CA LYS A 45 23.10 24.16 5.00
C LYS A 45 23.54 22.85 4.34
N GLU A 46 23.54 21.74 5.07
CA GLU A 46 23.50 20.43 4.43
C GLU A 46 22.31 20.48 3.47
N ALA A 47 22.58 20.46 2.18
CA ALA A 47 21.55 20.42 1.14
C ALA A 47 20.92 19.02 1.19
N GLY A 48 19.97 18.84 2.09
CA GLY A 48 19.17 17.63 2.19
C GLY A 48 18.55 17.34 0.84
N LYS A 49 18.45 16.06 0.49
CA LYS A 49 17.89 15.59 -0.78
C LYS A 49 16.54 16.27 -1.05
N ARG A 50 16.45 17.01 -2.14
CA ARG A 50 15.20 17.62 -2.56
C ARG A 50 14.30 16.57 -3.18
N GLU A 51 13.01 16.61 -2.85
CA GLU A 51 12.00 15.67 -3.34
C GLU A 51 10.82 16.43 -3.94
N ARG A 52 10.05 15.76 -4.80
CA ARG A 52 8.88 16.37 -5.44
C ARG A 52 7.87 16.84 -4.38
N LEU A 53 7.43 18.07 -4.52
CA LEU A 53 6.52 18.74 -3.58
C LEU A 53 5.29 17.90 -3.27
N GLN A 54 4.59 17.37 -4.30
CA GLN A 54 3.39 16.55 -4.11
C GLN A 54 3.70 15.24 -3.35
N LYS A 55 4.91 14.67 -3.50
CA LYS A 55 5.33 13.47 -2.75
C LYS A 55 5.46 13.80 -1.27
N VAL A 56 6.19 14.86 -0.94
CA VAL A 56 6.46 15.25 0.45
C VAL A 56 5.20 15.69 1.17
N MET A 57 4.34 16.47 0.52
CA MET A 57 3.04 16.87 1.07
C MET A 57 2.15 15.65 1.35
N ALA A 58 2.09 14.68 0.42
CA ALA A 58 1.31 13.47 0.61
C ALA A 58 1.84 12.60 1.76
N GLN A 59 3.16 12.44 1.88
CA GLN A 59 3.80 11.73 3.00
C GLN A 59 3.55 12.41 4.34
N SER A 60 3.40 13.74 4.33
CA SER A 60 3.10 14.56 5.51
C SER A 60 1.60 14.60 5.88
N GLY A 61 0.75 13.89 5.12
CA GLY A 61 -0.67 13.75 5.44
C GLY A 61 -1.61 14.80 4.84
N HIS A 62 -1.11 15.71 3.98
CA HIS A 62 -1.89 16.83 3.42
C HIS A 62 -2.78 16.46 2.23
N GLY A 63 -2.87 15.19 1.86
CA GLY A 63 -3.75 14.73 0.78
C GLY A 63 -3.15 13.59 -0.04
N SER A 64 -3.81 13.19 -1.13
CA SER A 64 -3.22 12.29 -2.12
C SER A 64 -2.30 13.06 -3.07
N ARG A 65 -1.33 12.40 -3.70
CA ARG A 65 -0.46 13.05 -4.70
C ARG A 65 -1.27 13.76 -5.78
N ARG A 66 -2.29 13.09 -6.33
CA ARG A 66 -3.17 13.66 -7.37
C ARG A 66 -3.95 14.87 -6.86
N ASN A 67 -4.51 14.81 -5.65
CA ASN A 67 -5.21 15.95 -5.07
C ASN A 67 -4.27 17.14 -4.86
N ILE A 68 -3.05 16.90 -4.39
CA ILE A 68 -2.03 17.94 -4.22
C ILE A 68 -1.61 18.53 -5.56
N GLU A 69 -1.49 17.72 -6.63
CA GLU A 69 -1.22 18.22 -7.98
C GLU A 69 -2.33 19.17 -8.47
N ILE A 70 -3.59 18.84 -8.19
CA ILE A 70 -4.72 19.73 -8.48
C ILE A 70 -4.60 21.05 -7.70
N LEU A 71 -4.32 20.98 -6.40
CA LEU A 71 -4.14 22.18 -5.56
C LEU A 71 -2.96 23.05 -6.02
N ILE A 72 -1.87 22.42 -6.48
CA ILE A 72 -0.73 23.14 -7.07
C ILE A 72 -1.14 23.82 -8.37
N ALA A 73 -1.85 23.13 -9.25
CA ALA A 73 -2.31 23.69 -10.53
C ALA A 73 -3.30 24.85 -10.35
N GLN A 74 -4.10 24.80 -9.29
CA GLN A 74 -5.05 25.85 -8.91
C GLN A 74 -4.39 27.03 -8.17
N GLY A 75 -3.08 26.97 -7.86
CA GLY A 75 -2.36 28.04 -7.18
C GLY A 75 -2.54 28.10 -5.66
N HIS A 76 -3.14 27.08 -5.04
CA HIS A 76 -3.35 27.01 -3.58
C HIS A 76 -2.07 26.77 -2.78
N VAL A 77 -0.98 26.35 -3.43
CA VAL A 77 0.29 25.99 -2.78
C VAL A 77 1.37 27.01 -3.11
N THR A 78 2.07 27.49 -2.08
CA THR A 78 3.25 28.35 -2.28
C THR A 78 4.48 27.77 -1.60
N VAL A 79 5.63 27.95 -2.23
CA VAL A 79 6.94 27.54 -1.70
C VAL A 79 7.84 28.80 -1.60
N ASN A 80 8.31 29.11 -0.40
CA ASN A 80 9.15 30.26 -0.12
C ASN A 80 8.55 31.61 -0.61
N GLY A 81 7.22 31.71 -0.63
CA GLY A 81 6.50 32.90 -1.05
C GLY A 81 6.10 32.93 -2.53
N HIS A 82 6.55 32.00 -3.34
CA HIS A 82 6.20 31.89 -4.77
C HIS A 82 5.15 30.80 -4.97
N VAL A 83 4.22 31.01 -5.91
CA VAL A 83 3.23 29.99 -6.29
C VAL A 83 3.95 28.78 -6.86
N ALA A 84 3.64 27.61 -6.30
CA ALA A 84 4.25 26.35 -6.71
C ALA A 84 3.78 25.91 -8.10
N LYS A 85 4.64 25.20 -8.82
CA LYS A 85 4.35 24.58 -10.12
C LYS A 85 4.44 23.07 -10.03
N LEU A 86 3.76 22.38 -10.94
CA LEU A 86 3.88 20.92 -11.08
C LEU A 86 5.34 20.54 -11.36
N GLY A 87 5.85 19.60 -10.55
CA GLY A 87 7.22 19.15 -10.65
C GLY A 87 8.21 19.84 -9.72
N ASP A 88 7.81 20.90 -9.00
CA ASP A 88 8.67 21.59 -8.04
C ASP A 88 9.22 20.64 -6.99
N LEU A 89 10.48 20.92 -6.62
CA LEU A 89 11.21 20.17 -5.61
C LEU A 89 11.32 20.98 -4.31
N VAL A 90 11.13 20.31 -3.19
CA VAL A 90 11.30 20.90 -1.85
C VAL A 90 12.29 20.11 -1.02
N GLY A 91 12.95 20.78 -0.10
CA GLY A 91 13.91 20.21 0.84
C GLY A 91 13.74 20.74 2.26
N PRO A 92 14.51 20.21 3.21
CA PRO A 92 14.50 20.71 4.57
C PRO A 92 14.79 22.22 4.63
N GLY A 93 13.93 22.97 5.32
CA GLY A 93 14.04 24.43 5.46
C GLY A 93 13.21 25.23 4.47
N ASP A 94 12.62 24.62 3.44
CA ASP A 94 11.65 25.30 2.57
C ASP A 94 10.33 25.54 3.33
N ARG A 95 9.77 26.74 3.13
CA ARG A 95 8.51 27.17 3.75
C ARG A 95 7.37 26.95 2.76
N VAL A 96 6.54 25.93 3.03
CA VAL A 96 5.40 25.60 2.18
C VAL A 96 4.11 26.03 2.87
N LYS A 97 3.25 26.74 2.12
CA LYS A 97 1.92 27.12 2.58
C LYS A 97 0.87 26.49 1.68
N LEU A 98 -0.23 26.08 2.30
CA LEU A 98 -1.46 25.64 1.65
C LEU A 98 -2.57 26.61 2.05
N ASP A 99 -3.23 27.22 1.09
CA ASP A 99 -4.25 28.27 1.31
C ASP A 99 -3.77 29.38 2.28
N GLY A 100 -2.52 29.83 2.09
CA GLY A 100 -1.88 30.85 2.93
C GLY A 100 -1.38 30.35 4.30
N LYS A 101 -1.75 29.15 4.76
CA LYS A 101 -1.35 28.59 6.05
C LYS A 101 -0.05 27.80 5.90
N LEU A 102 0.92 28.06 6.81
CA LEU A 102 2.17 27.29 6.85
C LEU A 102 1.86 25.85 7.24
N ILE A 103 2.35 24.91 6.42
CA ILE A 103 2.22 23.47 6.68
C ILE A 103 3.55 22.87 7.09
N SER A 104 3.49 21.84 7.94
CA SER A 104 4.68 21.07 8.34
C SER A 104 4.94 19.95 7.35
N LEU A 105 6.11 19.95 6.75
CA LEU A 105 6.57 18.88 5.87
C LEU A 105 7.57 17.97 6.58
N ARG A 106 7.47 16.69 6.30
CA ARG A 106 8.37 15.67 6.82
C ARG A 106 9.32 15.22 5.72
N PHE A 107 10.59 15.31 6.00
CA PHE A 107 11.68 14.87 5.14
C PHE A 107 12.40 13.68 5.81
N GLY A 108 12.98 12.82 4.97
CA GLY A 108 13.74 11.66 5.44
C GLY A 108 12.89 10.40 5.63
N THR A 109 13.60 9.30 5.86
CA THR A 109 13.00 7.97 6.03
C THR A 109 12.46 7.83 7.44
N GLN A 110 11.15 7.81 7.57
CA GLN A 110 10.50 7.44 8.84
C GLN A 110 10.20 5.94 8.82
N LEU A 111 10.29 5.30 9.98
CA LEU A 111 9.83 3.92 10.12
C LEU A 111 8.36 3.82 9.70
N PRO A 112 8.04 2.99 8.71
CA PRO A 112 6.68 2.83 8.27
C PRO A 112 5.83 2.21 9.39
N ARG A 113 4.64 2.76 9.60
CA ARG A 113 3.62 2.03 10.36
C ARG A 113 2.93 1.09 9.40
N VAL A 114 2.71 -0.13 9.84
CA VAL A 114 2.00 -1.17 9.10
C VAL A 114 0.83 -1.64 9.96
N LEU A 115 -0.30 -1.88 9.33
CA LEU A 115 -1.50 -2.41 9.95
C LEU A 115 -2.03 -3.53 9.08
N LEU A 116 -2.23 -4.69 9.68
CA LEU A 116 -2.92 -5.82 9.08
C LEU A 116 -4.42 -5.69 9.40
N TYR A 117 -5.24 -5.78 8.37
CA TYR A 117 -6.67 -5.66 8.48
C TYR A 117 -7.35 -6.87 7.85
N HIS A 118 -8.16 -7.55 8.62
CA HIS A 118 -9.06 -8.57 8.07
C HIS A 118 -10.28 -7.85 7.53
N LYS A 119 -10.32 -7.65 6.21
CA LYS A 119 -11.45 -7.00 5.54
C LYS A 119 -12.65 -7.97 5.53
N PRO A 120 -13.79 -7.59 6.06
CA PRO A 120 -15.03 -8.36 5.85
C PRO A 120 -15.58 -8.13 4.43
N GLU A 121 -16.48 -8.97 4.00
CA GLU A 121 -17.36 -8.67 2.86
C GLU A 121 -18.22 -7.44 3.16
N GLY A 122 -18.67 -6.74 2.12
CA GLY A 122 -19.52 -5.56 2.27
C GLY A 122 -18.79 -4.25 2.57
N GLU A 123 -17.45 -4.23 2.55
CA GLU A 123 -16.66 -3.01 2.61
C GLU A 123 -15.93 -2.75 1.30
N ILE A 124 -15.76 -1.48 0.98
CA ILE A 124 -15.03 -1.05 -0.23
C ILE A 124 -13.68 -0.44 0.12
N CYS A 125 -12.71 -0.65 -0.77
CA CYS A 125 -11.34 -0.14 -0.62
C CYS A 125 -11.19 1.26 -1.25
N THR A 126 -12.05 2.20 -0.85
CA THR A 126 -11.96 3.62 -1.22
C THR A 126 -12.07 4.51 0.00
N ARG A 127 -11.64 5.77 -0.13
CA ARG A 127 -11.81 6.80 0.91
C ARG A 127 -13.09 7.57 0.74
N ASP A 128 -13.53 7.65 -0.48
CA ASP A 128 -14.68 8.46 -0.88
C ASP A 128 -15.56 7.58 -1.75
N ASP A 129 -16.79 7.40 -1.34
CA ASP A 129 -17.77 6.59 -2.05
C ASP A 129 -19.03 7.39 -2.28
N PRO A 130 -19.41 7.64 -3.54
CA PRO A 130 -20.62 8.37 -3.86
C PRO A 130 -21.91 7.71 -3.33
N GLU A 131 -21.88 6.39 -3.13
CA GLU A 131 -23.02 5.60 -2.65
C GLU A 131 -23.04 5.44 -1.13
N ASN A 132 -22.09 6.08 -0.40
CA ASN A 132 -21.97 6.02 1.06
C ASN A 132 -21.89 4.59 1.63
N ARG A 133 -21.34 3.63 0.89
CA ARG A 133 -21.09 2.28 1.39
C ARG A 133 -19.99 2.29 2.45
N PRO A 134 -19.99 1.31 3.37
CA PRO A 134 -18.92 1.18 4.35
C PRO A 134 -17.54 1.07 3.70
N THR A 135 -16.59 1.89 4.13
CA THR A 135 -15.23 1.88 3.60
C THR A 135 -14.25 1.30 4.61
N VAL A 136 -13.24 0.59 4.13
CA VAL A 136 -12.16 0.07 4.99
C VAL A 136 -11.45 1.18 5.77
N PHE A 137 -11.38 2.40 5.22
CA PHE A 137 -10.69 3.53 5.84
C PHE A 137 -11.41 4.11 7.04
N ALA A 138 -12.74 3.93 7.16
CA ALA A 138 -13.53 4.44 8.27
C ALA A 138 -13.15 3.79 9.61
N LYS A 139 -12.68 2.54 9.58
CA LYS A 139 -12.33 1.75 10.77
C LYS A 139 -10.85 1.86 11.17
N LEU A 140 -10.02 2.52 10.38
CA LEU A 140 -8.59 2.61 10.67
C LEU A 140 -8.30 3.61 11.79
N PRO A 141 -7.31 3.33 12.65
CA PRO A 141 -6.89 4.26 13.67
C PRO A 141 -6.33 5.55 13.04
N LYS A 142 -6.57 6.68 13.69
CA LYS A 142 -6.01 7.96 13.26
C LYS A 142 -4.48 7.95 13.32
N VAL A 143 -3.86 8.55 12.34
CA VAL A 143 -2.40 8.77 12.30
C VAL A 143 -2.12 10.27 12.19
N ASN A 144 -1.20 10.77 13.01
CA ASN A 144 -0.83 12.18 13.01
C ASN A 144 0.21 12.45 11.91
N ASN A 145 -0.02 13.50 11.12
CA ASN A 145 0.88 13.96 10.04
C ASN A 145 1.32 12.85 9.08
N ALA A 146 0.45 11.90 8.81
CA ALA A 146 0.62 10.82 7.85
C ALA A 146 -0.76 10.38 7.37
N ARG A 147 -0.81 9.45 6.43
CA ARG A 147 -2.06 8.83 6.00
C ARG A 147 -1.85 7.34 5.73
N TRP A 148 -2.86 6.55 5.98
CA TRP A 148 -2.86 5.17 5.58
C TRP A 148 -2.95 5.04 4.05
N VAL A 149 -2.18 4.16 3.49
CA VAL A 149 -2.23 3.73 2.08
C VAL A 149 -2.50 2.23 2.11
N SER A 150 -3.53 1.79 1.39
CA SER A 150 -3.79 0.35 1.23
C SER A 150 -2.77 -0.27 0.26
N ILE A 151 -2.27 -1.43 0.61
CA ILE A 151 -1.43 -2.25 -0.27
C ILE A 151 -2.37 -3.16 -1.07
N GLY A 152 -2.72 -2.71 -2.26
CA GLY A 152 -3.73 -3.33 -3.10
C GLY A 152 -5.16 -2.97 -2.70
N ARG A 153 -6.09 -3.70 -3.30
CA ARG A 153 -7.52 -3.58 -3.05
C ARG A 153 -8.15 -4.97 -3.11
N LEU A 154 -9.15 -5.17 -2.28
CA LEU A 154 -10.05 -6.31 -2.37
C LEU A 154 -11.42 -5.82 -2.82
N ASP A 155 -12.09 -6.62 -3.61
CA ASP A 155 -13.45 -6.33 -4.09
C ASP A 155 -14.45 -6.30 -2.92
N PHE A 156 -15.64 -5.78 -3.18
CA PHE A 156 -16.73 -5.69 -2.19
C PHE A 156 -17.06 -7.05 -1.55
N ASN A 157 -17.14 -8.09 -2.38
CA ASN A 157 -17.46 -9.47 -1.97
C ASN A 157 -16.23 -10.33 -1.68
N THR A 158 -15.05 -9.72 -1.50
CA THR A 158 -13.82 -10.43 -1.13
C THR A 158 -13.46 -10.09 0.31
N SER A 159 -13.22 -11.11 1.12
CA SER A 159 -12.74 -10.95 2.50
C SER A 159 -11.23 -11.22 2.61
N GLY A 160 -10.69 -11.13 3.82
CA GLY A 160 -9.34 -11.55 4.17
C GLY A 160 -8.32 -10.43 4.30
N LEU A 161 -7.05 -10.76 4.13
CA LEU A 161 -5.93 -9.90 4.44
C LEU A 161 -5.87 -8.66 3.54
N LEU A 162 -5.90 -7.50 4.15
CA LEU A 162 -5.60 -6.21 3.54
C LEU A 162 -4.58 -5.48 4.39
N ILE A 163 -3.48 -5.04 3.79
CA ILE A 163 -2.39 -4.37 4.49
C ILE A 163 -2.48 -2.88 4.24
N PHE A 164 -2.30 -2.09 5.32
CA PHE A 164 -2.16 -0.64 5.24
C PHE A 164 -0.80 -0.21 5.74
N THR A 165 -0.24 0.82 5.11
CA THR A 165 1.02 1.41 5.56
C THR A 165 0.99 2.93 5.47
N THR A 166 1.84 3.59 6.26
CA THR A 166 2.09 5.03 6.12
C THR A 166 3.21 5.35 5.11
N SER A 167 3.91 4.34 4.60
CA SER A 167 4.98 4.49 3.62
C SER A 167 4.46 4.21 2.20
N GLY A 168 4.45 5.24 1.36
CA GLY A 168 4.14 5.06 -0.06
C GLY A 168 5.21 4.29 -0.83
N GLU A 169 6.41 4.20 -0.29
CA GLU A 169 7.53 3.43 -0.85
C GLU A 169 7.33 1.93 -0.62
N LEU A 170 7.00 1.55 0.63
CA LEU A 170 6.63 0.19 0.98
C LEU A 170 5.38 -0.27 0.21
N ALA A 171 4.36 0.59 0.14
CA ALA A 171 3.15 0.28 -0.63
C ALA A 171 3.48 0.01 -2.10
N ASN A 172 4.32 0.86 -2.72
CA ASN A 172 4.75 0.65 -4.10
C ASN A 172 5.54 -0.67 -4.26
N HIS A 173 6.43 -0.98 -3.32
CA HIS A 173 7.24 -2.21 -3.37
C HIS A 173 6.35 -3.46 -3.34
N LEU A 174 5.34 -3.48 -2.49
CA LEU A 174 4.45 -4.63 -2.33
C LEU A 174 3.34 -4.72 -3.40
N MET A 175 3.05 -3.62 -4.11
CA MET A 175 1.99 -3.60 -5.14
C MET A 175 2.50 -3.71 -6.57
N HIS A 176 3.68 -3.17 -6.85
CA HIS A 176 4.12 -3.01 -8.23
C HIS A 176 4.52 -4.37 -8.85
N PRO A 177 4.01 -4.73 -10.04
CA PRO A 177 4.21 -6.04 -10.67
C PRO A 177 5.69 -6.44 -10.81
N ARG A 178 6.59 -5.46 -11.02
CA ARG A 178 8.04 -5.73 -11.16
C ARG A 178 8.70 -6.44 -9.97
N TYR A 179 8.05 -6.43 -8.80
CA TYR A 179 8.59 -7.07 -7.59
C TYR A 179 8.03 -8.47 -7.38
N GLU A 180 7.08 -8.90 -8.21
CA GLU A 180 6.53 -10.25 -8.26
C GLU A 180 6.13 -10.80 -6.87
N VAL A 181 5.59 -9.93 -6.02
CA VAL A 181 5.13 -10.34 -4.68
C VAL A 181 3.94 -11.28 -4.83
N GLU A 182 4.09 -12.50 -4.35
CA GLU A 182 3.03 -13.50 -4.39
C GLU A 182 1.82 -13.09 -3.53
N ARG A 183 0.64 -13.35 -4.08
CA ARG A 183 -0.66 -13.16 -3.41
C ARG A 183 -1.42 -14.46 -3.47
N GLU A 184 -1.73 -15.00 -2.30
CA GLU A 184 -2.48 -16.25 -2.19
C GLU A 184 -3.94 -15.95 -1.88
N TYR A 185 -4.83 -16.67 -2.55
CA TYR A 185 -6.27 -16.56 -2.36
C TYR A 185 -6.86 -17.94 -2.11
N ALA A 186 -7.69 -18.05 -1.08
CA ALA A 186 -8.61 -19.17 -0.91
C ALA A 186 -9.89 -18.86 -1.69
N VAL A 187 -10.22 -19.67 -2.69
CA VAL A 187 -11.33 -19.46 -3.59
C VAL A 187 -12.31 -20.61 -3.48
N ARG A 188 -13.58 -20.29 -3.32
CA ARG A 188 -14.67 -21.27 -3.34
C ARG A 188 -15.37 -21.24 -4.68
N LEU A 189 -15.39 -22.37 -5.36
CA LEU A 189 -16.04 -22.54 -6.65
C LEU A 189 -17.31 -23.37 -6.52
N MET A 190 -18.24 -23.13 -7.42
CA MET A 190 -19.38 -24.00 -7.65
C MET A 190 -18.96 -25.07 -8.69
N GLY A 191 -18.57 -26.24 -8.22
CA GLY A 191 -18.05 -27.35 -9.03
C GLY A 191 -16.59 -27.65 -8.78
N ILE A 192 -16.11 -28.69 -9.49
CA ILE A 192 -14.75 -29.24 -9.38
C ILE A 192 -14.05 -29.02 -10.72
N LEU A 193 -12.80 -28.57 -10.67
CA LEU A 193 -11.94 -28.45 -11.85
C LEU A 193 -11.57 -29.82 -12.42
N THR A 194 -11.65 -29.97 -13.74
CA THR A 194 -11.06 -31.12 -14.42
C THR A 194 -9.54 -30.98 -14.53
N PRO A 195 -8.78 -32.06 -14.73
CA PRO A 195 -7.34 -31.99 -14.96
C PRO A 195 -6.96 -31.06 -16.13
N GLU A 196 -7.76 -31.05 -17.20
CA GLU A 196 -7.55 -30.20 -18.38
C GLU A 196 -7.73 -28.72 -18.03
N GLN A 197 -8.75 -28.40 -17.22
CA GLN A 197 -8.98 -27.02 -16.75
C GLN A 197 -7.82 -26.56 -15.83
N VAL A 198 -7.31 -27.44 -14.97
CA VAL A 198 -6.14 -27.15 -14.13
C VAL A 198 -4.90 -26.87 -14.99
N GLN A 199 -4.66 -27.69 -16.03
CA GLN A 199 -3.55 -27.49 -16.96
C GLN A 199 -3.69 -26.14 -17.69
N LEU A 200 -4.88 -25.84 -18.20
CA LEU A 200 -5.17 -24.59 -18.87
C LEU A 200 -4.91 -23.38 -17.96
N LEU A 201 -5.39 -23.42 -16.71
CA LEU A 201 -5.25 -22.33 -15.73
C LEU A 201 -3.82 -22.15 -15.19
N THR A 202 -2.95 -23.18 -15.24
CA THR A 202 -1.62 -23.12 -14.63
C THR A 202 -0.46 -23.14 -15.62
N GLN A 203 -0.65 -23.76 -16.79
CA GLN A 203 0.42 -23.96 -17.76
C GLN A 203 0.20 -23.17 -19.05
N GLU A 204 -0.93 -23.39 -19.71
CA GLU A 204 -1.20 -22.79 -21.01
C GLU A 204 -1.60 -21.32 -20.91
N GLY A 205 -2.36 -20.98 -19.88
CA GLY A 205 -2.93 -19.66 -19.66
C GLY A 205 -4.19 -19.40 -20.50
N VAL A 206 -5.03 -18.54 -19.99
CA VAL A 206 -6.29 -18.10 -20.61
C VAL A 206 -6.13 -16.67 -21.09
N GLU A 207 -6.68 -16.36 -22.25
CA GLU A 207 -6.68 -15.00 -22.77
C GLU A 207 -7.74 -14.15 -22.08
N ILE A 208 -7.31 -13.09 -21.40
CA ILE A 208 -8.16 -12.11 -20.73
C ILE A 208 -7.75 -10.72 -21.21
N GLU A 209 -8.66 -10.02 -21.89
CA GLU A 209 -8.42 -8.67 -22.44
C GLU A 209 -7.17 -8.58 -23.36
N GLY A 210 -6.90 -9.63 -24.13
CA GLY A 210 -5.77 -9.68 -25.09
C GLY A 210 -4.44 -10.08 -24.46
N GLU A 211 -4.44 -10.44 -23.17
CA GLU A 211 -3.23 -10.90 -22.45
C GLU A 211 -3.43 -12.31 -21.92
N LYS A 212 -2.41 -13.15 -22.00
CA LYS A 212 -2.42 -14.47 -21.37
C LYS A 212 -2.24 -14.35 -19.87
N CYS A 213 -3.22 -14.85 -19.11
CA CYS A 213 -3.23 -14.90 -17.67
C CYS A 213 -3.27 -16.33 -17.18
N ARG A 214 -2.59 -16.62 -16.09
CA ARG A 214 -2.58 -17.95 -15.45
C ARG A 214 -2.25 -17.83 -13.96
N PHE A 215 -2.57 -18.84 -13.19
CA PHE A 215 -2.09 -18.94 -11.82
C PHE A 215 -0.64 -19.44 -11.79
N ASP A 216 0.20 -18.86 -10.93
CA ASP A 216 1.53 -19.39 -10.64
C ASP A 216 1.44 -20.73 -9.89
N ARG A 217 0.42 -20.88 -9.04
CA ARG A 217 0.12 -22.12 -8.32
C ARG A 217 -1.38 -22.26 -8.12
N LEU A 218 -1.90 -23.47 -8.24
CA LEU A 218 -3.27 -23.86 -7.92
C LEU A 218 -3.22 -25.16 -7.12
N VAL A 219 -3.84 -25.17 -5.94
CA VAL A 219 -3.87 -26.33 -5.03
C VAL A 219 -5.32 -26.61 -4.69
N ASP A 220 -5.74 -27.84 -4.92
CA ASP A 220 -7.04 -28.34 -4.49
C ASP A 220 -7.05 -28.52 -2.96
N LYS A 221 -8.06 -27.96 -2.30
CA LYS A 221 -8.25 -28.04 -0.84
C LYS A 221 -9.47 -28.86 -0.45
N GLY A 222 -10.12 -29.47 -1.45
CA GLY A 222 -11.31 -30.27 -1.25
C GLY A 222 -12.57 -29.45 -1.02
N GLY A 223 -13.66 -30.14 -0.75
CA GLY A 223 -14.96 -29.52 -0.53
C GLY A 223 -16.05 -30.56 -0.33
N GLU A 224 -17.28 -30.08 -0.09
CA GLU A 224 -18.46 -30.94 0.05
C GLU A 224 -19.57 -30.51 -0.91
N GLY A 225 -20.17 -31.48 -1.57
CA GLY A 225 -21.25 -31.23 -2.55
C GLY A 225 -20.77 -30.42 -3.74
N SER A 226 -21.48 -29.33 -4.05
CA SER A 226 -21.13 -28.42 -5.14
C SER A 226 -20.09 -27.36 -4.78
N ASN A 227 -19.68 -27.27 -3.52
CA ASN A 227 -18.71 -26.29 -3.03
C ASN A 227 -17.33 -26.93 -2.96
N HIS A 228 -16.37 -26.35 -3.70
CA HIS A 228 -15.00 -26.84 -3.70
C HIS A 228 -14.03 -25.68 -3.50
N TRP A 229 -13.00 -25.91 -2.67
CA TRP A 229 -12.02 -24.89 -2.31
C TRP A 229 -10.70 -25.10 -3.03
N TYR A 230 -10.15 -24.02 -3.53
CA TYR A 230 -8.83 -23.97 -4.15
C TYR A 230 -8.01 -22.86 -3.53
N HIS A 231 -6.72 -23.11 -3.34
CA HIS A 231 -5.75 -22.06 -3.09
C HIS A 231 -5.04 -21.72 -4.39
N VAL A 232 -5.03 -20.46 -4.74
CA VAL A 232 -4.38 -19.96 -5.96
C VAL A 232 -3.40 -18.86 -5.63
N VAL A 233 -2.29 -18.81 -6.37
CA VAL A 233 -1.25 -17.79 -6.21
C VAL A 233 -1.08 -17.03 -7.51
N LEU A 234 -0.98 -15.70 -7.40
CA LEU A 234 -0.69 -14.77 -8.47
C LEU A 234 0.40 -13.79 -8.04
N LYS A 235 1.23 -13.36 -8.98
CA LYS A 235 2.24 -12.31 -8.80
C LYS A 235 1.81 -10.95 -9.33
N GLU A 236 0.78 -10.95 -10.14
CA GLU A 236 0.13 -9.74 -10.66
C GLU A 236 -1.22 -9.50 -9.97
N GLY A 237 -1.90 -8.44 -10.29
CA GLY A 237 -3.17 -8.08 -9.65
C GLY A 237 -4.04 -7.30 -10.63
N LYS A 238 -4.34 -7.90 -11.77
CA LYS A 238 -5.26 -7.35 -12.75
C LYS A 238 -6.68 -7.30 -12.20
N ASN A 239 -7.51 -6.48 -12.81
CA ASN A 239 -8.89 -6.29 -12.33
C ASN A 239 -9.67 -7.61 -12.39
N ARG A 240 -10.10 -8.08 -11.20
CA ARG A 240 -10.92 -9.30 -11.01
C ARG A 240 -10.29 -10.55 -11.66
N GLU A 241 -8.98 -10.60 -11.75
CA GLU A 241 -8.23 -11.63 -12.48
C GLU A 241 -8.57 -13.05 -12.02
N VAL A 242 -8.57 -13.31 -10.72
CA VAL A 242 -8.94 -14.62 -10.15
C VAL A 242 -10.31 -15.08 -10.65
N ARG A 243 -11.31 -14.19 -10.56
CA ARG A 243 -12.67 -14.50 -11.01
C ARG A 243 -12.75 -14.78 -12.50
N ARG A 244 -12.10 -13.94 -13.32
CA ARG A 244 -12.10 -14.08 -14.77
C ARG A 244 -11.44 -15.37 -15.24
N LEU A 245 -10.37 -15.80 -14.56
CA LEU A 245 -9.70 -17.05 -14.85
C LEU A 245 -10.64 -18.25 -14.65
N PHE A 246 -11.40 -18.28 -13.56
CA PHE A 246 -12.36 -19.36 -13.32
C PHE A 246 -13.60 -19.26 -14.24
N GLU A 247 -14.11 -18.05 -14.50
CA GLU A 247 -15.21 -17.84 -15.45
C GLU A 247 -14.85 -18.32 -16.87
N ALA A 248 -13.59 -18.14 -17.29
CA ALA A 248 -13.11 -18.57 -18.60
C ALA A 248 -13.08 -20.10 -18.79
N VAL A 249 -13.01 -20.86 -17.71
CA VAL A 249 -13.15 -22.32 -17.75
C VAL A 249 -14.55 -22.81 -17.36
N GLY A 250 -15.52 -21.88 -17.31
CA GLY A 250 -16.94 -22.20 -17.09
C GLY A 250 -17.31 -22.45 -15.61
N LEU A 251 -16.46 -22.10 -14.65
CA LEU A 251 -16.75 -22.25 -13.23
C LEU A 251 -17.05 -20.91 -12.56
N MET A 252 -18.03 -20.92 -11.66
CA MET A 252 -18.45 -19.74 -10.91
C MET A 252 -17.73 -19.65 -9.57
N GLU A 253 -17.05 -18.53 -9.34
CA GLU A 253 -16.53 -18.16 -8.03
C GLU A 253 -17.67 -17.68 -7.13
N ILE A 254 -17.92 -18.39 -6.02
CA ILE A 254 -18.99 -18.13 -5.06
C ILE A 254 -18.47 -17.55 -3.73
N GLY A 255 -17.16 -17.40 -3.58
CA GLY A 255 -16.53 -16.74 -2.46
C GLY A 255 -15.01 -16.71 -2.59
N ARG A 256 -14.38 -15.69 -2.02
CA ARG A 256 -12.92 -15.56 -2.04
C ARG A 256 -12.40 -14.83 -0.80
N ALA A 257 -11.29 -15.34 -0.28
CA ALA A 257 -10.52 -14.66 0.75
C ALA A 257 -9.05 -14.52 0.32
N HIS A 258 -8.43 -13.37 0.60
CA HIS A 258 -6.99 -13.16 0.50
C HIS A 258 -6.33 -13.71 1.78
N VAL A 259 -5.35 -14.58 1.63
CA VAL A 259 -4.72 -15.34 2.74
C VAL A 259 -3.35 -14.77 3.10
#